data_eadcd0142f5e3236dea6711feab131c9
#
_entry.id   eadcd0142f5e3236dea6711feab131c9
#
_cell.length_a   1.000
_cell.length_b   1.000
_cell.length_c   1.000
_cell.angle_alpha   90.00
_cell.angle_beta   90.00
_cell.angle_gamma   90.00
#
_symmetry.space_group_name_H-M   'P 1'
#
loop_
_entity.id
_entity.type
_entity.pdbx_description
1 polymer ?
#
loop_
_entity_poly.entity_id
_entity_poly.type
_entity_poly.pdbx_seq_one_letter_code
_entity_poly.pdbx_strand_id
1 'polypeptide(L)'
;MAKGSRRGGRVRDKWRDKQWIIVNAPPAFEQVPLNYIPISDVNTAKGRVIENTLYDVLKQDPTQHQTKIFVQIDKINSGIASTIFKGHEYAKEFLRSLIRRGSSMINYVHEYTTADGYVFRVSATAFSQRRINSSKQHEIRLTMKNVLAERIPQLSLNEFVKEVTMGKMGSDLMEISKKIAVIRHVGIRKTKLISSPVQKDGDIPITEDQDISDADNESFDNGESEDTSIENADIVEEAPEEEQAIETSNNTSEKKEVETA
;
A
#
# COMPACT_ATOMS: atom_id res chain seq x y z
N MET A 1 -12.59 59.12 -3.15
CA MET A 1 -11.99 57.80 -3.45
C MET A 1 -13.07 56.74 -3.35
N ALA A 2 -13.54 56.23 -4.47
CA ALA A 2 -14.61 55.23 -4.50
C ALA A 2 -14.00 53.85 -4.23
N LYS A 3 -14.46 53.16 -3.17
CA LYS A 3 -14.14 51.77 -2.88
C LYS A 3 -14.79 50.88 -3.93
N GLY A 4 -13.95 50.31 -4.84
CA GLY A 4 -14.39 49.33 -5.81
C GLY A 4 -14.93 48.10 -5.11
N SER A 5 -16.22 47.83 -5.25
CA SER A 5 -16.91 46.62 -4.83
C SER A 5 -16.26 45.43 -5.53
N ARG A 6 -15.53 44.57 -4.80
CA ARG A 6 -15.09 43.28 -5.30
C ARG A 6 -16.34 42.43 -5.54
N ARG A 7 -16.73 42.28 -6.79
CA ARG A 7 -17.76 41.35 -7.22
C ARG A 7 -17.26 39.94 -6.83
N GLY A 8 -17.83 39.39 -5.76
CA GLY A 8 -17.59 38.00 -5.37
C GLY A 8 -17.96 37.08 -6.53
N GLY A 9 -16.98 36.43 -7.14
CA GLY A 9 -17.22 35.44 -8.17
C GLY A 9 -18.18 34.39 -7.63
N ARG A 10 -19.23 34.08 -8.38
CA ARG A 10 -20.20 33.04 -8.05
C ARG A 10 -19.45 31.74 -7.83
N VAL A 11 -19.52 31.18 -6.64
CA VAL A 11 -18.88 29.89 -6.32
C VAL A 11 -19.52 28.83 -7.23
N ARG A 12 -18.72 28.28 -8.15
CA ARG A 12 -19.17 27.23 -9.06
C ARG A 12 -19.31 25.94 -8.27
N ASP A 13 -20.47 25.30 -8.33
CA ASP A 13 -20.70 23.99 -7.72
C ASP A 13 -19.97 22.92 -8.52
N LYS A 14 -18.89 22.40 -7.93
CA LYS A 14 -18.04 21.35 -8.55
C LYS A 14 -18.77 20.02 -8.75
N TRP A 15 -19.88 19.80 -8.03
CA TRP A 15 -20.64 18.55 -8.16
C TRP A 15 -21.53 18.52 -9.39
N ARG A 16 -21.99 19.65 -9.85
CA ARG A 16 -22.83 19.78 -11.03
C ARG A 16 -22.17 19.27 -12.31
N ASP A 17 -20.84 19.41 -12.39
CA ASP A 17 -20.07 19.05 -13.58
C ASP A 17 -19.56 17.59 -13.53
N LYS A 18 -19.88 16.82 -12.48
CA LYS A 18 -19.44 15.43 -12.35
C LYS A 18 -20.37 14.46 -13.05
N GLN A 19 -19.74 13.50 -13.73
CA GLN A 19 -20.40 12.36 -14.37
C GLN A 19 -20.10 11.09 -13.61
N TRP A 20 -21.06 10.18 -13.53
CA TRP A 20 -20.89 8.88 -12.90
C TRP A 20 -20.39 7.88 -13.91
N ILE A 21 -19.35 7.14 -13.58
CA ILE A 21 -18.82 6.03 -14.35
C ILE A 21 -18.94 4.73 -13.56
N ILE A 22 -19.17 3.65 -14.30
CA ILE A 22 -19.18 2.29 -13.74
C ILE A 22 -17.77 1.76 -13.78
N VAL A 23 -17.30 1.20 -12.68
CA VAL A 23 -15.98 0.59 -12.56
C VAL A 23 -16.13 -0.93 -12.58
N ASN A 24 -15.49 -1.58 -13.55
CA ASN A 24 -15.48 -3.04 -13.65
C ASN A 24 -14.27 -3.62 -12.93
N ALA A 25 -14.44 -4.82 -12.37
CA ALA A 25 -13.37 -5.61 -11.80
C ALA A 25 -12.28 -5.95 -12.84
N PRO A 26 -11.05 -6.24 -12.39
CA PRO A 26 -10.01 -6.75 -13.28
C PRO A 26 -10.42 -8.05 -14.00
N PRO A 27 -9.80 -8.40 -15.12
CA PRO A 27 -10.11 -9.63 -15.86
C PRO A 27 -10.03 -10.91 -15.02
N ALA A 28 -9.20 -10.92 -13.98
CA ALA A 28 -9.12 -12.03 -13.02
C ALA A 28 -10.45 -12.34 -12.32
N PHE A 29 -11.34 -11.35 -12.23
CA PHE A 29 -12.65 -11.45 -11.56
C PHE A 29 -13.82 -11.25 -12.55
N GLU A 30 -13.67 -11.67 -13.80
CA GLU A 30 -14.73 -11.70 -14.81
C GLU A 30 -15.37 -10.33 -15.12
N GLN A 31 -14.64 -9.22 -14.86
CA GLN A 31 -15.09 -7.86 -15.14
C GLN A 31 -16.46 -7.48 -14.55
N VAL A 32 -16.81 -8.06 -13.41
CA VAL A 32 -18.04 -7.74 -12.70
C VAL A 32 -18.10 -6.25 -12.35
N PRO A 33 -19.24 -5.55 -12.53
CA PRO A 33 -19.38 -4.16 -12.13
C PRO A 33 -19.27 -4.03 -10.60
N LEU A 34 -18.38 -3.14 -10.14
CA LEU A 34 -18.08 -2.93 -8.72
C LEU A 34 -18.84 -1.72 -8.17
N ASN A 35 -18.35 -0.53 -8.54
CA ASN A 35 -18.77 0.73 -7.95
C ASN A 35 -19.05 1.80 -9.01
N TYR A 36 -19.88 2.77 -8.63
CA TYR A 36 -20.06 4.02 -9.37
C TYR A 36 -19.15 5.10 -8.79
N ILE A 37 -18.39 5.77 -9.64
CA ILE A 37 -17.45 6.81 -9.21
C ILE A 37 -17.75 8.11 -9.95
N PRO A 38 -17.83 9.25 -9.23
CA PRO A 38 -17.99 10.55 -9.84
C PRO A 38 -16.66 11.04 -10.39
N ILE A 39 -16.62 11.43 -11.65
CA ILE A 39 -15.46 12.03 -12.32
C ILE A 39 -15.85 13.36 -12.95
N SER A 40 -14.93 14.34 -12.95
CA SER A 40 -15.09 15.58 -13.72
C SER A 40 -14.57 15.38 -15.14
N ASP A 41 -13.37 14.79 -15.28
CA ASP A 41 -12.69 14.57 -16.54
C ASP A 41 -12.15 13.15 -16.63
N VAL A 42 -12.20 12.56 -17.81
CA VAL A 42 -11.71 11.19 -18.08
C VAL A 42 -10.22 11.08 -17.79
N ASN A 43 -9.42 12.08 -18.17
CA ASN A 43 -7.98 12.06 -17.96
C ASN A 43 -7.59 12.08 -16.47
N THR A 44 -8.36 12.77 -15.64
CA THR A 44 -8.12 12.84 -14.19
C THR A 44 -8.51 11.56 -13.47
N ALA A 45 -9.39 10.77 -14.05
CA ALA A 45 -9.82 9.49 -13.47
C ALA A 45 -8.85 8.34 -13.77
N LYS A 46 -8.10 8.41 -14.88
CA LYS A 46 -7.08 7.40 -15.22
C LYS A 46 -6.01 7.33 -14.12
N GLY A 47 -5.66 6.12 -13.70
CA GLY A 47 -4.69 5.90 -12.63
C GLY A 47 -5.26 5.96 -11.20
N ARG A 48 -6.52 6.33 -11.01
CA ARG A 48 -7.19 6.27 -9.69
C ARG A 48 -7.23 4.85 -9.17
N VAL A 49 -6.98 4.71 -7.86
CA VAL A 49 -7.06 3.43 -7.16
C VAL A 49 -8.33 3.40 -6.33
N ILE A 50 -9.06 2.31 -6.45
CA ILE A 50 -10.33 2.06 -5.77
C ILE A 50 -10.14 0.88 -4.83
N GLU A 51 -10.65 1.02 -3.62
CA GLU A 51 -10.63 0.00 -2.59
C GLU A 51 -12.00 -0.67 -2.52
N ASN A 52 -12.02 -1.99 -2.64
CA ASN A 52 -13.21 -2.83 -2.49
C ASN A 52 -12.87 -4.02 -1.61
N THR A 53 -13.89 -4.65 -1.00
CA THR A 53 -13.69 -5.93 -0.34
C THR A 53 -13.79 -7.06 -1.37
N LEU A 54 -13.14 -8.19 -1.09
CA LEU A 54 -13.27 -9.37 -1.94
C LEU A 54 -14.73 -9.86 -2.00
N TYR A 55 -15.50 -9.62 -0.93
CA TYR A 55 -16.93 -9.94 -0.90
C TYR A 55 -17.74 -9.12 -1.91
N ASP A 56 -17.42 -7.83 -2.11
CA ASP A 56 -18.11 -6.98 -3.09
C ASP A 56 -17.96 -7.52 -4.53
N VAL A 57 -16.85 -8.21 -4.78
CA VAL A 57 -16.50 -8.78 -6.09
C VAL A 57 -17.14 -10.15 -6.28
N LEU A 58 -17.00 -11.06 -5.33
CA LEU A 58 -17.39 -12.47 -5.47
C LEU A 58 -18.78 -12.76 -4.90
N LYS A 59 -19.20 -12.05 -3.86
CA LYS A 59 -20.51 -12.20 -3.18
C LYS A 59 -20.82 -13.63 -2.72
N GLN A 60 -19.79 -14.40 -2.36
CA GLN A 60 -19.93 -15.81 -1.99
C GLN A 60 -19.89 -15.99 -0.47
N ASP A 61 -18.75 -15.76 0.15
CA ASP A 61 -18.52 -16.07 1.56
C ASP A 61 -18.34 -14.82 2.43
N PRO A 62 -18.92 -14.75 3.63
CA PRO A 62 -18.71 -13.62 4.55
C PRO A 62 -17.26 -13.42 4.97
N THR A 63 -16.44 -14.49 4.96
CA THR A 63 -15.01 -14.42 5.27
C THR A 63 -14.22 -13.55 4.28
N GLN A 64 -14.78 -13.33 3.09
CA GLN A 64 -14.16 -12.49 2.04
C GLN A 64 -14.07 -11.01 2.41
N HIS A 65 -14.82 -10.54 3.42
CA HIS A 65 -14.65 -9.19 3.99
C HIS A 65 -13.28 -8.98 4.65
N GLN A 66 -12.57 -10.07 4.98
CA GLN A 66 -11.25 -10.02 5.58
C GLN A 66 -10.15 -9.54 4.61
N THR A 67 -10.43 -9.57 3.31
CA THR A 67 -9.48 -9.21 2.25
C THR A 67 -10.00 -8.01 1.48
N LYS A 68 -9.18 -6.95 1.43
CA LYS A 68 -9.39 -5.75 0.63
C LYS A 68 -8.62 -5.86 -0.67
N ILE A 69 -9.25 -5.48 -1.76
CA ILE A 69 -8.66 -5.45 -3.10
C ILE A 69 -8.53 -4.01 -3.56
N PHE A 70 -7.39 -3.68 -4.12
CA PHE A 70 -7.11 -2.39 -4.75
C PHE A 70 -7.06 -2.58 -6.25
N VAL A 71 -7.92 -1.85 -6.96
CA VAL A 71 -7.98 -1.85 -8.41
C VAL A 71 -7.67 -0.46 -8.94
N GLN A 72 -6.89 -0.36 -10.00
CA GLN A 72 -6.50 0.89 -10.62
C GLN A 72 -7.20 1.03 -11.97
N ILE A 73 -7.81 2.19 -12.23
CA ILE A 73 -8.44 2.51 -13.51
C ILE A 73 -7.35 2.64 -14.57
N ASP A 74 -7.47 1.86 -15.64
CA ASP A 74 -6.57 1.91 -16.79
C ASP A 74 -7.18 2.72 -17.94
N LYS A 75 -8.32 2.25 -18.48
CA LYS A 75 -9.00 2.86 -19.62
C LYS A 75 -10.46 3.11 -19.28
N ILE A 76 -11.02 4.18 -19.85
CA ILE A 76 -12.44 4.52 -19.71
C ILE A 76 -13.05 4.61 -21.09
N ASN A 77 -14.02 3.75 -21.38
CA ASN A 77 -14.74 3.71 -22.63
C ASN A 77 -16.25 3.86 -22.36
N SER A 78 -16.90 4.86 -23.00
CA SER A 78 -18.35 5.03 -22.95
C SER A 78 -18.97 4.97 -21.54
N GLY A 79 -18.31 5.54 -20.53
CA GLY A 79 -18.82 5.54 -19.15
C GLY A 79 -18.49 4.29 -18.35
N ILE A 80 -17.78 3.32 -18.91
CA ILE A 80 -17.30 2.11 -18.24
C ILE A 80 -15.78 2.20 -18.10
N ALA A 81 -15.29 2.03 -16.87
CA ALA A 81 -13.87 2.00 -16.58
C ALA A 81 -13.37 0.55 -16.45
N SER A 82 -12.42 0.17 -17.29
CA SER A 82 -11.66 -1.06 -17.13
C SER A 82 -10.53 -0.85 -16.12
N THR A 83 -10.25 -1.87 -15.31
CA THR A 83 -9.28 -1.78 -14.23
C THR A 83 -8.22 -2.86 -14.29
N ILE A 84 -7.06 -2.56 -13.71
CA ILE A 84 -5.96 -3.49 -13.47
C ILE A 84 -5.86 -3.74 -11.97
N PHE A 85 -5.49 -4.96 -11.61
CA PHE A 85 -5.22 -5.33 -10.22
C PHE A 85 -3.97 -4.61 -9.70
N LYS A 86 -4.15 -3.75 -8.68
CA LYS A 86 -3.05 -3.01 -8.06
C LYS A 86 -2.46 -3.75 -6.86
N GLY A 87 -3.27 -4.53 -6.19
CA GLY A 87 -2.86 -5.30 -5.02
C GLY A 87 -4.02 -5.70 -4.14
N HIS A 88 -3.70 -6.41 -3.07
CA HIS A 88 -4.65 -6.72 -2.00
C HIS A 88 -4.00 -6.50 -0.64
N GLU A 89 -4.82 -6.41 0.40
CA GLU A 89 -4.37 -6.30 1.78
C GLU A 89 -5.41 -6.94 2.72
N TYR A 90 -4.96 -7.61 3.79
CA TYR A 90 -5.86 -8.04 4.84
C TYR A 90 -6.48 -6.85 5.57
N ALA A 91 -7.75 -6.93 5.89
CA ALA A 91 -8.44 -5.94 6.72
C ALA A 91 -7.71 -5.81 8.07
N LYS A 92 -7.63 -4.58 8.58
CA LYS A 92 -6.90 -4.28 9.82
C LYS A 92 -7.49 -5.04 11.02
N GLU A 93 -8.80 -5.21 11.03
CA GLU A 93 -9.57 -5.91 12.05
C GLU A 93 -9.19 -7.40 12.07
N PHE A 94 -9.16 -8.03 10.90
CA PHE A 94 -8.73 -9.42 10.75
C PHE A 94 -7.28 -9.60 11.20
N LEU A 95 -6.38 -8.73 10.78
CA LEU A 95 -4.99 -8.79 11.18
C LEU A 95 -4.81 -8.68 12.70
N ARG A 96 -5.57 -7.78 13.36
CA ARG A 96 -5.55 -7.62 14.82
C ARG A 96 -6.08 -8.85 15.53
N SER A 97 -7.06 -9.54 15.00
CA SER A 97 -7.60 -10.79 15.58
C SER A 97 -6.57 -11.92 15.59
N LEU A 98 -5.64 -11.90 14.61
CA LEU A 98 -4.57 -12.90 14.49
C LEU A 98 -3.43 -12.66 15.49
N ILE A 99 -3.21 -11.42 15.93
CA ILE A 99 -2.12 -11.06 16.85
C ILE A 99 -2.55 -11.37 18.29
N ARG A 100 -1.78 -12.21 19.01
CA ARG A 100 -2.04 -12.57 20.41
C ARG A 100 -0.78 -12.46 21.24
N ARG A 101 -0.93 -12.17 22.54
CA ARG A 101 0.18 -12.19 23.51
C ARG A 101 0.80 -13.58 23.57
N GLY A 102 2.12 -13.66 23.71
CA GLY A 102 2.85 -14.94 23.76
C GLY A 102 2.99 -15.67 22.43
N SER A 103 2.52 -15.12 21.32
CA SER A 103 2.74 -15.62 19.96
C SER A 103 3.83 -14.83 19.24
N SER A 104 4.44 -15.43 18.23
CA SER A 104 5.38 -14.77 17.33
C SER A 104 4.73 -14.49 15.99
N MET A 105 4.95 -13.28 15.47
CA MET A 105 4.57 -12.89 14.11
C MET A 105 5.82 -12.85 13.24
N ILE A 106 5.82 -13.61 12.17
CA ILE A 106 6.94 -13.76 11.25
C ILE A 106 6.54 -13.14 9.92
N ASN A 107 7.22 -12.07 9.52
CA ASN A 107 7.00 -11.40 8.26
C ASN A 107 8.12 -11.70 7.29
N TYR A 108 7.75 -11.90 6.04
CA TYR A 108 8.64 -12.02 4.90
C TYR A 108 8.12 -11.11 3.78
N VAL A 109 8.99 -10.26 3.24
CA VAL A 109 8.63 -9.33 2.16
C VAL A 109 9.68 -9.45 1.06
N HIS A 110 9.23 -9.67 -0.17
CA HIS A 110 10.11 -9.74 -1.33
C HIS A 110 9.35 -9.36 -2.61
N GLU A 111 10.10 -9.10 -3.66
CA GLU A 111 9.58 -8.75 -4.98
C GLU A 111 9.72 -9.94 -5.90
N TYR A 112 8.65 -10.23 -6.63
CA TYR A 112 8.58 -11.35 -7.56
C TYR A 112 8.01 -10.88 -8.87
N THR A 113 8.50 -11.47 -9.96
CA THR A 113 8.01 -11.25 -11.32
C THR A 113 7.12 -12.41 -11.73
N THR A 114 5.93 -12.14 -12.23
CA THR A 114 5.02 -13.15 -12.80
C THR A 114 5.45 -13.55 -14.20
N ALA A 115 4.89 -14.64 -14.74
CA ALA A 115 5.15 -15.08 -16.13
C ALA A 115 4.92 -13.97 -17.16
N ASP A 116 3.93 -13.11 -16.92
CA ASP A 116 3.57 -11.99 -17.79
C ASP A 116 4.49 -10.75 -17.63
N GLY A 117 5.52 -10.82 -16.80
CA GLY A 117 6.47 -9.71 -16.56
C GLY A 117 5.97 -8.63 -15.57
N TYR A 118 4.86 -8.84 -14.88
CA TYR A 118 4.44 -7.93 -13.81
C TYR A 118 5.26 -8.15 -12.54
N VAL A 119 5.76 -7.07 -11.94
CA VAL A 119 6.52 -7.14 -10.68
C VAL A 119 5.62 -6.79 -9.51
N PHE A 120 5.48 -7.74 -8.59
CA PHE A 120 4.71 -7.57 -7.36
C PHE A 120 5.59 -7.66 -6.13
N ARG A 121 5.41 -6.72 -5.21
CA ARG A 121 5.92 -6.84 -3.84
C ARG A 121 4.93 -7.64 -3.03
N VAL A 122 5.35 -8.81 -2.58
CA VAL A 122 4.53 -9.76 -1.81
C VAL A 122 4.99 -9.75 -0.36
N SER A 123 4.04 -9.61 0.56
CA SER A 123 4.28 -9.69 2.01
C SER A 123 3.54 -10.90 2.58
N ALA A 124 4.27 -11.96 2.87
CA ALA A 124 3.75 -13.14 3.55
C ALA A 124 3.92 -13.01 5.06
N THR A 125 2.96 -13.49 5.83
CA THR A 125 2.98 -13.42 7.29
C THR A 125 2.52 -14.74 7.90
N ALA A 126 3.29 -15.24 8.86
CA ALA A 126 2.92 -16.40 9.67
C ALA A 126 2.72 -16.01 11.13
N PHE A 127 1.70 -16.57 11.74
CA PHE A 127 1.35 -16.39 13.15
C PHE A 127 1.48 -17.73 13.88
N SER A 128 2.37 -17.79 14.86
CA SER A 128 2.56 -18.99 15.67
C SER A 128 1.55 -19.09 16.81
N GLN A 129 1.34 -20.29 17.37
CA GLN A 129 0.55 -20.44 18.58
C GLN A 129 1.30 -19.96 19.83
N ARG A 130 2.62 -20.26 19.91
CA ARG A 130 3.49 -19.91 21.04
C ARG A 130 4.69 -19.15 20.52
N ARG A 131 5.43 -18.55 21.43
CA ARG A 131 6.69 -17.85 21.09
C ARG A 131 7.70 -18.84 20.52
N ILE A 132 8.32 -18.47 19.40
CA ILE A 132 9.28 -19.28 18.64
C ILE A 132 10.65 -18.62 18.70
N ASN A 133 11.72 -19.43 18.80
CA ASN A 133 13.10 -18.99 18.76
C ASN A 133 13.45 -18.37 17.40
N SER A 134 14.45 -17.49 17.40
CA SER A 134 14.87 -16.75 16.19
C SER A 134 15.34 -17.68 15.06
N SER A 135 16.01 -18.78 15.37
CA SER A 135 16.45 -19.78 14.38
C SER A 135 15.28 -20.38 13.61
N LYS A 136 14.24 -20.83 14.29
CA LYS A 136 13.03 -21.36 13.65
C LYS A 136 12.25 -20.30 12.88
N GLN A 137 12.26 -19.04 13.36
CA GLN A 137 11.66 -17.93 12.60
C GLN A 137 12.40 -17.66 11.29
N HIS A 138 13.73 -17.77 11.29
CA HIS A 138 14.56 -17.64 10.10
C HIS A 138 14.28 -18.76 9.11
N GLU A 139 14.23 -20.01 9.58
CA GLU A 139 13.90 -21.19 8.78
C GLU A 139 12.55 -21.05 8.09
N ILE A 140 11.52 -20.57 8.81
CA ILE A 140 10.20 -20.30 8.23
C ILE A 140 10.27 -19.23 7.14
N ARG A 141 11.07 -18.15 7.31
CA ARG A 141 11.26 -17.13 6.26
C ARG A 141 11.92 -17.70 5.02
N LEU A 142 12.92 -18.56 5.18
CA LEU A 142 13.58 -19.24 4.05
C LEU A 142 12.60 -20.15 3.32
N THR A 143 11.80 -20.90 4.05
CA THR A 143 10.77 -21.76 3.46
C THR A 143 9.76 -20.96 2.66
N MET A 144 9.27 -19.85 3.21
CA MET A 144 8.37 -18.93 2.49
C MET A 144 9.02 -18.37 1.22
N LYS A 145 10.31 -17.99 1.29
CA LYS A 145 11.07 -17.51 0.14
C LYS A 145 11.10 -18.54 -0.98
N ASN A 146 11.47 -19.78 -0.65
CA ASN A 146 11.65 -20.84 -1.64
C ASN A 146 10.32 -21.17 -2.34
N VAL A 147 9.25 -21.39 -1.58
CA VAL A 147 7.93 -21.71 -2.14
C VAL A 147 7.40 -20.60 -3.04
N LEU A 148 7.52 -19.33 -2.60
CA LEU A 148 7.05 -18.21 -3.41
C LEU A 148 7.92 -17.99 -4.65
N ALA A 149 9.24 -18.20 -4.56
CA ALA A 149 10.17 -18.08 -5.67
C ALA A 149 9.96 -19.14 -6.75
N GLU A 150 9.51 -20.33 -6.38
CA GLU A 150 9.19 -21.40 -7.33
C GLU A 150 7.83 -21.18 -8.01
N ARG A 151 6.83 -20.75 -7.24
CA ARG A 151 5.44 -20.70 -7.72
C ARG A 151 5.08 -19.45 -8.51
N ILE A 152 5.45 -18.26 -8.02
CA ILE A 152 5.01 -17.00 -8.63
C ILE A 152 5.47 -16.82 -10.08
N PRO A 153 6.72 -17.16 -10.47
CA PRO A 153 7.15 -17.02 -11.86
C PRO A 153 6.43 -17.91 -12.88
N GLN A 154 5.76 -18.97 -12.40
CA GLN A 154 5.02 -19.90 -13.26
C GLN A 154 3.58 -19.44 -13.54
N LEU A 155 3.08 -18.49 -12.77
CA LEU A 155 1.69 -18.05 -12.83
C LEU A 155 1.52 -16.84 -13.74
N SER A 156 0.44 -16.84 -14.51
CA SER A 156 -0.04 -15.64 -15.20
C SER A 156 -0.61 -14.64 -14.19
N LEU A 157 -0.76 -13.36 -14.59
CA LEU A 157 -1.32 -12.31 -13.73
C LEU A 157 -2.68 -12.73 -13.12
N ASN A 158 -3.57 -13.25 -13.96
CA ASN A 158 -4.92 -13.60 -13.53
C ASN A 158 -4.95 -14.79 -12.55
N GLU A 159 -4.12 -15.79 -12.79
CA GLU A 159 -3.97 -16.93 -11.88
C GLU A 159 -3.33 -16.51 -10.56
N PHE A 160 -2.27 -15.71 -10.62
CA PHE A 160 -1.63 -15.15 -9.44
C PHE A 160 -2.63 -14.39 -8.56
N VAL A 161 -3.44 -13.51 -9.15
CA VAL A 161 -4.45 -12.75 -8.42
C VAL A 161 -5.47 -13.68 -7.75
N LYS A 162 -5.98 -14.69 -8.47
CA LYS A 162 -6.93 -15.67 -7.92
C LYS A 162 -6.33 -16.49 -6.78
N GLU A 163 -5.12 -17.04 -6.96
CA GLU A 163 -4.47 -17.87 -5.93
C GLU A 163 -4.13 -17.09 -4.66
N VAL A 164 -3.71 -15.85 -4.81
CA VAL A 164 -3.38 -14.98 -3.68
C VAL A 164 -4.63 -14.54 -2.92
N THR A 165 -5.67 -14.10 -3.61
CA THR A 165 -6.89 -13.58 -2.97
C THR A 165 -7.75 -14.69 -2.36
N MET A 166 -7.80 -15.86 -2.99
CA MET A 166 -8.49 -17.03 -2.46
C MET A 166 -7.71 -17.80 -1.38
N GLY A 167 -6.46 -17.42 -1.14
CA GLY A 167 -5.64 -17.99 -0.07
C GLY A 167 -5.03 -19.35 -0.36
N LYS A 168 -5.06 -19.86 -1.60
CA LYS A 168 -4.42 -21.13 -1.99
C LYS A 168 -2.94 -21.14 -1.65
N MET A 169 -2.21 -20.09 -2.06
CA MET A 169 -0.79 -19.94 -1.69
C MET A 169 -0.57 -19.93 -0.17
N GLY A 170 -1.51 -19.34 0.58
CA GLY A 170 -1.45 -19.33 2.05
C GLY A 170 -1.57 -20.72 2.64
N SER A 171 -2.40 -21.58 2.06
CA SER A 171 -2.57 -22.98 2.49
C SER A 171 -1.29 -23.80 2.24
N ASP A 172 -0.69 -23.67 1.07
CA ASP A 172 0.57 -24.35 0.73
C ASP A 172 1.72 -23.94 1.68
N LEU A 173 1.85 -22.63 1.91
CA LEU A 173 2.81 -22.09 2.88
C LEU A 173 2.55 -22.61 4.31
N MET A 174 1.28 -22.75 4.68
CA MET A 174 0.90 -23.25 6.00
C MET A 174 1.29 -24.72 6.19
N GLU A 175 1.06 -25.58 5.21
CA GLU A 175 1.41 -27.00 5.26
C GLU A 175 2.90 -27.21 5.48
N ILE A 176 3.72 -26.51 4.72
CA ILE A 176 5.19 -26.64 4.81
C ILE A 176 5.69 -26.03 6.12
N SER A 177 5.18 -24.87 6.51
CA SER A 177 5.61 -24.19 7.73
C SER A 177 5.21 -24.93 9.01
N LYS A 178 4.12 -25.71 9.01
CA LYS A 178 3.71 -26.58 10.13
C LYS A 178 4.75 -27.66 10.46
N LYS A 179 5.58 -28.08 9.50
CA LYS A 179 6.65 -29.06 9.74
C LYS A 179 7.75 -28.49 10.66
N ILE A 180 7.94 -27.17 10.68
CA ILE A 180 8.99 -26.50 11.45
C ILE A 180 8.49 -26.11 12.84
N ALA A 181 7.26 -25.58 12.93
CA ALA A 181 6.70 -25.09 14.18
C ALA A 181 5.17 -25.16 14.22
N VAL A 182 4.60 -25.06 15.41
CA VAL A 182 3.14 -25.01 15.59
C VAL A 182 2.63 -23.62 15.16
N ILE A 183 2.07 -23.56 13.96
CA ILE A 183 1.60 -22.33 13.34
C ILE A 183 0.08 -22.31 13.36
N ARG A 184 -0.50 -21.14 13.66
CA ARG A 184 -1.95 -20.93 13.69
C ARG A 184 -2.50 -20.49 12.35
N HIS A 185 -1.82 -19.53 11.71
CA HIS A 185 -2.24 -18.98 10.44
C HIS A 185 -1.03 -18.54 9.61
N VAL A 186 -1.07 -18.83 8.31
CA VAL A 186 -0.11 -18.30 7.34
C VAL A 186 -0.89 -17.77 6.15
N GLY A 187 -0.48 -16.64 5.63
CA GLY A 187 -1.12 -16.08 4.45
C GLY A 187 -0.34 -14.92 3.86
N ILE A 188 -0.73 -14.54 2.68
CA ILE A 188 -0.19 -13.35 2.02
C ILE A 188 -0.98 -12.15 2.54
N ARG A 189 -0.34 -11.40 3.42
CA ARG A 189 -0.96 -10.23 4.07
C ARG A 189 -1.23 -9.10 3.08
N LYS A 190 -0.27 -8.85 2.18
CA LYS A 190 -0.32 -7.71 1.27
C LYS A 190 0.43 -8.01 -0.02
N THR A 191 -0.16 -7.61 -1.14
CA THR A 191 0.54 -7.50 -2.41
C THR A 191 0.43 -6.08 -2.94
N LYS A 192 1.44 -5.64 -3.69
CA LYS A 192 1.45 -4.33 -4.34
C LYS A 192 2.13 -4.46 -5.70
N LEU A 193 1.46 -4.06 -6.75
CA LEU A 193 2.04 -3.92 -8.08
C LEU A 193 3.06 -2.78 -8.06
N ILE A 194 4.31 -3.07 -8.41
CA ILE A 194 5.40 -2.10 -8.51
C ILE A 194 5.51 -1.61 -9.94
N SER A 195 5.70 -2.55 -10.89
CA SER A 195 5.81 -2.24 -12.29
C SER A 195 4.93 -3.17 -13.11
N SER A 196 4.32 -2.60 -14.15
CA SER A 196 3.67 -3.34 -15.22
C SER A 196 4.63 -3.41 -16.40
N PRO A 197 4.65 -4.51 -17.15
CA PRO A 197 5.34 -4.51 -18.42
C PRO A 197 4.75 -3.37 -19.26
N VAL A 198 5.62 -2.55 -19.84
CA VAL A 198 5.19 -1.49 -20.75
C VAL A 198 4.53 -2.21 -21.92
N GLN A 199 3.20 -2.14 -22.01
CA GLN A 199 2.51 -2.48 -23.23
C GLN A 199 3.06 -1.49 -24.25
N LYS A 200 3.87 -1.97 -25.18
CA LYS A 200 4.17 -1.24 -26.39
C LYS A 200 2.86 -1.19 -27.18
N ASP A 201 1.98 -0.27 -26.80
CA ASP A 201 0.86 0.13 -27.64
C ASP A 201 1.52 0.75 -28.88
N GLY A 202 1.41 0.03 -29.98
CA GLY A 202 1.67 0.38 -31.36
C GLY A 202 2.70 1.48 -31.64
N ASP A 203 3.75 1.10 -32.32
CA ASP A 203 4.71 1.95 -33.02
C ASP A 203 4.13 3.31 -33.40
N ILE A 204 4.50 4.35 -32.65
CA ILE A 204 4.64 5.68 -33.22
C ILE A 204 6.09 5.69 -33.66
N PRO A 205 6.37 5.70 -34.99
CA PRO A 205 7.72 5.90 -35.46
C PRO A 205 8.18 7.25 -34.95
N ILE A 206 9.15 7.25 -34.06
CA ILE A 206 9.95 8.43 -33.81
C ILE A 206 10.70 8.63 -35.11
N THR A 207 10.26 9.57 -35.90
CA THR A 207 11.07 10.11 -36.98
C THR A 207 12.32 10.69 -36.35
N GLU A 208 13.38 9.90 -36.40
CA GLU A 208 14.73 10.44 -36.45
C GLU A 208 14.76 11.33 -37.69
N ASP A 209 14.85 12.61 -37.48
CA ASP A 209 15.47 13.57 -38.39
C ASP A 209 15.34 14.96 -37.73
N GLN A 210 16.43 15.40 -37.20
CA GLN A 210 17.03 16.69 -37.55
C GLN A 210 18.33 16.88 -36.75
N ASP A 211 19.40 16.52 -37.47
CA ASP A 211 20.72 17.13 -37.29
C ASP A 211 20.58 18.65 -37.29
N ILE A 212 20.98 19.27 -36.19
CA ILE A 212 21.40 20.65 -36.18
C ILE A 212 22.85 20.64 -35.74
N SER A 213 23.67 20.70 -36.78
CA SER A 213 25.08 21.02 -36.77
C SER A 213 25.35 22.39 -36.16
N ASP A 214 26.36 22.43 -35.37
CA ASP A 214 27.39 23.47 -35.16
C ASP A 214 27.05 24.93 -35.56
N ALA A 215 27.08 25.79 -34.57
CA ALA A 215 27.76 27.10 -34.56
C ALA A 215 27.37 27.78 -33.22
N ASP A 216 28.25 28.11 -32.41
CA ASP A 216 29.13 29.20 -32.20
C ASP A 216 29.71 29.17 -30.77
N ASN A 217 30.97 29.02 -30.83
CA ASN A 217 31.89 29.20 -29.73
C ASN A 217 32.07 30.71 -29.49
N GLU A 218 31.61 31.26 -28.39
CA GLU A 218 32.19 32.52 -27.90
C GLU A 218 32.47 32.42 -26.40
N SER A 219 33.76 32.42 -26.19
CA SER A 219 34.50 32.66 -24.96
C SER A 219 34.14 34.00 -24.33
N PHE A 220 33.82 34.01 -23.05
CA PHE A 220 34.10 35.17 -22.21
C PHE A 220 34.87 34.72 -20.96
N ASP A 221 36.08 35.22 -20.97
CA ASP A 221 37.11 35.13 -19.99
C ASP A 221 36.91 36.18 -18.87
N ASN A 222 37.43 35.84 -17.71
CA ASN A 222 37.88 36.69 -16.60
C ASN A 222 36.89 37.38 -15.65
N GLY A 223 37.20 37.11 -14.41
CA GLY A 223 36.90 37.96 -13.27
C GLY A 223 37.20 37.30 -11.93
N GLU A 224 38.46 37.35 -11.56
CA GLU A 224 38.99 37.07 -10.21
C GLU A 224 38.38 37.94 -9.11
N SER A 225 38.55 37.38 -7.91
CA SER A 225 38.75 37.98 -6.57
C SER A 225 37.48 37.96 -5.71
N GLU A 226 37.49 37.66 -4.46
CA GLU A 226 38.44 37.63 -3.35
C GLU A 226 37.73 36.99 -2.14
N ASP A 227 38.53 36.34 -1.36
CA ASP A 227 38.37 35.90 0.01
C ASP A 227 37.56 36.82 0.92
N THR A 228 36.70 36.25 1.75
CA THR A 228 36.66 36.63 3.17
C THR A 228 36.19 35.47 4.04
N SER A 229 37.12 34.91 4.73
CA SER A 229 37.02 34.13 5.97
C SER A 229 36.57 35.03 7.13
N ILE A 230 35.56 34.63 7.89
CA ILE A 230 35.37 34.99 9.31
C ILE A 230 34.64 33.81 9.94
N GLU A 231 35.34 32.98 10.67
CA GLU A 231 35.54 32.90 12.11
C GLU A 231 34.31 32.51 12.94
N ASN A 232 34.53 31.43 13.63
CA ASN A 232 33.88 30.85 14.79
C ASN A 232 33.30 31.85 15.79
N ALA A 233 32.14 31.49 16.33
CA ALA A 233 31.83 31.80 17.71
C ALA A 233 30.98 30.69 18.30
N ASP A 234 31.59 29.91 19.17
CA ASP A 234 30.97 29.12 20.24
C ASP A 234 30.11 30.02 21.12
N ILE A 235 28.90 29.56 21.43
CA ILE A 235 28.26 29.92 22.69
C ILE A 235 27.61 28.66 23.26
N VAL A 236 28.18 28.26 24.35
CA VAL A 236 27.87 27.29 25.36
C VAL A 236 26.76 27.86 26.29
N GLU A 237 25.99 26.91 26.93
CA GLU A 237 25.23 27.08 28.17
C GLU A 237 23.86 27.82 28.07
N GLU A 238 22.79 27.35 28.59
CA GLU A 238 22.52 26.89 29.97
C GLU A 238 21.13 26.25 30.04
N ALA A 239 20.99 25.17 30.79
CA ALA A 239 19.75 24.68 31.32
C ALA A 239 19.39 25.48 32.59
N PRO A 240 18.12 25.53 33.01
CA PRO A 240 17.85 25.30 34.41
C PRO A 240 16.85 24.19 34.66
N GLU A 241 17.26 23.31 35.58
CA GLU A 241 16.43 22.54 36.48
C GLU A 241 15.60 23.48 37.33
N GLU A 242 14.34 23.18 37.52
CA GLU A 242 13.64 23.44 38.78
C GLU A 242 12.60 22.36 39.05
N GLU A 243 12.92 21.59 40.05
CA GLU A 243 12.06 20.84 40.92
C GLU A 243 10.84 21.69 41.40
N GLN A 244 9.71 21.04 41.55
CA GLN A 244 8.95 21.09 42.79
C GLN A 244 7.87 20.02 42.86
N ALA A 245 8.13 19.11 43.74
CA ALA A 245 7.25 18.28 44.51
C ALA A 245 6.15 19.09 45.21
N ILE A 246 4.94 18.59 45.27
CA ILE A 246 3.94 18.76 46.34
C ILE A 246 2.91 17.65 46.17
N GLU A 247 2.92 16.74 47.02
CA GLU A 247 2.18 16.39 48.23
C GLU A 247 0.99 15.45 48.00
N THR A 248 1.19 14.35 48.63
CA THR A 248 0.27 13.36 49.14
C THR A 248 -0.87 13.98 49.96
N SER A 249 -2.08 13.52 49.78
CA SER A 249 -3.06 13.37 50.85
C SER A 249 -4.03 12.24 50.50
N ASN A 250 -3.84 11.09 51.09
CA ASN A 250 -4.69 10.50 52.10
C ASN A 250 -6.20 10.78 51.96
N ASN A 251 -6.95 9.73 51.64
CA ASN A 251 -7.96 9.34 52.64
C ASN A 251 -8.39 7.88 52.47
N THR A 252 -8.09 7.17 53.51
CA THR A 252 -8.58 5.91 54.02
C THR A 252 -10.02 6.11 54.53
N SER A 253 -10.79 5.09 54.44
CA SER A 253 -12.02 4.68 55.16
C SER A 253 -13.14 4.35 54.16
N GLU A 254 -13.85 3.28 54.21
CA GLU A 254 -14.21 2.39 55.30
C GLU A 254 -14.65 1.03 54.73
N LYS A 255 -14.26 0.00 55.43
CA LYS A 255 -14.92 -1.28 55.52
C LYS A 255 -16.37 -1.11 55.94
N LYS A 256 -17.26 -1.86 55.35
CA LYS A 256 -18.33 -2.56 56.10
C LYS A 256 -18.84 -3.76 55.34
N GLU A 257 -18.60 -4.87 55.94
CA GLU A 257 -19.31 -6.14 55.92
C GLU A 257 -20.82 -5.96 56.03
N VAL A 258 -21.55 -6.77 55.36
CA VAL A 258 -22.77 -7.50 55.79
C VAL A 258 -22.96 -8.58 54.70
N GLU A 259 -22.62 -9.76 54.88
CA GLU A 259 -23.16 -10.98 55.48
C GLU A 259 -24.70 -11.01 55.65
N THR A 260 -25.21 -12.16 55.20
CA THR A 260 -26.55 -12.78 55.40
C THR A 260 -27.64 -12.46 54.35
N ALA A 261 -27.98 -13.41 53.52
CA ALA A 261 -28.98 -14.48 53.63
C ALA A 261 -28.95 -15.34 52.36
#